data_1f5dd0d63c55e5f5ff312bc5d2da96e8
#
_entry.id   1f5dd0d63c55e5f5ff312bc5d2da96e8
#
_cell.length_a   1.000
_cell.length_b   1.000
_cell.length_c   1.000
_cell.angle_alpha   90.00
_cell.angle_beta   90.00
_cell.angle_gamma   90.00
#
_symmetry.space_group_name_H-M   'P 1'
#
loop_
_entity.id
_entity.type
_entity.pdbx_description
1 polymer ?
#
loop_
_entity_poly.entity_id
_entity_poly.type
_entity_poly.pdbx_seq_one_letter_code
_entity_poly.pdbx_strand_id
1 'polypeptide(L)'
;MIAIISDSHIPKRAEKIPEEFHEKLEKADKTVHCGDFETQEKYENLKEKYDIIGVKGNCDYFDLEASQKFSVNGVKFGVYHGAGITPRGHHPTLAQTAETINVDVLFHGHTHQQEITEHEGKILLNPGSCTGVGGGSSSQKNPSMMTVEASENSLEMKIFEKDRHNEEIFVSEEEILEA
;
A
#
# COMPACT_ATOMS: atom_id res chain seq x y z
N MET A 1 6.70 -12.01 -6.15
CA MET A 1 6.66 -10.92 -5.14
C MET A 1 5.74 -9.80 -5.63
N ILE A 2 4.89 -9.28 -4.76
CA ILE A 2 4.08 -8.07 -4.96
C ILE A 2 4.75 -6.96 -4.16
N ALA A 3 4.98 -5.78 -4.74
CA ALA A 3 5.46 -4.60 -4.03
C ALA A 3 4.30 -3.61 -3.85
N ILE A 4 4.12 -3.08 -2.66
CA ILE A 4 2.98 -2.24 -2.29
C ILE A 4 3.49 -0.91 -1.72
N ILE A 5 3.01 0.18 -2.28
CA ILE A 5 3.23 1.55 -1.81
C ILE A 5 1.89 2.28 -1.68
N SER A 6 1.87 3.38 -0.95
CA SER A 6 0.69 4.23 -0.78
C SER A 6 1.08 5.66 -0.41
N ASP A 7 0.12 6.56 -0.52
CA ASP A 7 0.17 7.91 0.07
C ASP A 7 1.48 8.65 -0.28
N SER A 8 1.79 8.68 -1.59
CA SER A 8 3.01 9.32 -2.10
C SER A 8 2.96 10.85 -2.02
N HIS A 9 1.80 11.45 -2.24
CA HIS A 9 1.55 12.88 -2.15
C HIS A 9 2.58 13.77 -2.89
N ILE A 10 3.02 13.33 -4.05
CA ILE A 10 3.98 14.04 -4.89
C ILE A 10 3.24 14.84 -5.98
N PRO A 11 3.53 16.12 -6.18
CA PRO A 11 4.64 16.90 -5.60
C PRO A 11 4.25 17.73 -4.36
N LYS A 12 2.99 17.68 -3.89
CA LYS A 12 2.47 18.66 -2.92
C LYS A 12 3.10 18.57 -1.54
N ARG A 13 3.40 17.36 -1.07
CA ARG A 13 3.87 17.12 0.30
C ARG A 13 5.22 16.41 0.37
N ALA A 14 5.67 15.84 -0.74
CA ALA A 14 6.98 15.21 -0.91
C ALA A 14 7.52 15.45 -2.30
N GLU A 15 8.82 15.34 -2.47
CA GLU A 15 9.49 15.55 -3.77
C GLU A 15 9.59 14.25 -4.56
N LYS A 16 9.96 13.16 -3.90
CA LYS A 16 10.19 11.85 -4.54
C LYS A 16 9.98 10.67 -3.59
N ILE A 17 9.77 9.51 -4.17
CA ILE A 17 9.88 8.21 -3.49
C ILE A 17 11.38 7.94 -3.27
N PRO A 18 11.81 7.39 -2.11
CA PRO A 18 13.19 7.00 -1.89
C PRO A 18 13.74 6.08 -2.98
N GLU A 19 14.98 6.32 -3.38
CA GLU A 19 15.62 5.59 -4.48
C GLU A 19 15.73 4.08 -4.18
N GLU A 20 15.92 3.75 -2.92
CA GLU A 20 16.05 2.37 -2.44
C GLU A 20 14.76 1.57 -2.58
N PHE A 21 13.59 2.24 -2.58
CA PHE A 21 12.32 1.57 -2.84
C PHE A 21 12.15 1.23 -4.33
N HIS A 22 12.74 2.02 -5.22
CA HIS A 22 12.68 1.74 -6.65
C HIS A 22 13.30 0.39 -7.01
N GLU A 23 14.37 -0.03 -6.33
CA GLU A 23 14.96 -1.36 -6.57
C GLU A 23 14.00 -2.51 -6.27
N LYS A 24 13.13 -2.35 -5.25
CA LYS A 24 12.12 -3.37 -4.91
C LYS A 24 10.94 -3.33 -5.86
N LEU A 25 10.52 -2.12 -6.25
CA LEU A 25 9.45 -1.94 -7.24
C LEU A 25 9.84 -2.52 -8.60
N GLU A 26 11.09 -2.35 -9.03
CA GLU A 26 11.62 -2.90 -10.29
C GLU A 26 11.75 -4.43 -10.30
N LYS A 27 11.96 -5.05 -9.12
CA LYS A 27 12.07 -6.50 -8.97
C LYS A 27 10.71 -7.19 -8.76
N ALA A 28 9.64 -6.43 -8.56
CA ALA A 28 8.32 -6.97 -8.30
C ALA A 28 7.66 -7.51 -9.57
N ASP A 29 6.97 -8.64 -9.45
CA ASP A 29 6.11 -9.18 -10.53
C ASP A 29 4.83 -8.35 -10.69
N LYS A 30 4.40 -7.68 -9.61
CA LYS A 30 3.28 -6.74 -9.57
C LYS A 30 3.60 -5.60 -8.62
N THR A 31 3.23 -4.40 -9.02
CA THR A 31 3.32 -3.21 -8.18
C THR A 31 1.91 -2.68 -7.90
N VAL A 32 1.64 -2.36 -6.63
CA VAL A 32 0.37 -1.81 -6.16
C VAL A 32 0.60 -0.43 -5.55
N HIS A 33 -0.29 0.51 -5.84
CA HIS A 33 -0.34 1.81 -5.16
C HIS A 33 -1.75 2.06 -4.62
N CYS A 34 -1.88 2.18 -3.30
CA CYS A 34 -3.17 2.26 -2.61
C CYS A 34 -3.81 3.66 -2.64
N GLY A 35 -3.40 4.55 -3.56
CA GLY A 35 -4.01 5.88 -3.73
C GLY A 35 -3.23 7.03 -3.10
N ASP A 36 -3.74 8.25 -3.31
CA ASP A 36 -3.11 9.52 -2.94
C ASP A 36 -1.79 9.77 -3.67
N PHE A 37 -1.86 9.74 -5.01
CA PHE A 37 -0.78 10.14 -5.93
C PHE A 37 -0.60 11.66 -5.97
N GLU A 38 -1.71 12.44 -5.89
CA GLU A 38 -1.89 13.89 -6.02
C GLU A 38 -2.12 14.38 -7.45
N THR A 39 -1.42 13.84 -8.45
CA THR A 39 -1.55 14.29 -9.84
C THR A 39 -1.64 13.12 -10.81
N GLN A 40 -2.38 13.32 -11.90
CA GLN A 40 -2.48 12.36 -12.98
C GLN A 40 -1.11 12.07 -13.60
N GLU A 41 -0.29 13.11 -13.81
CA GLU A 41 1.08 12.95 -14.33
C GLU A 41 1.91 11.99 -13.47
N LYS A 42 1.82 12.12 -12.14
CA LYS A 42 2.57 11.22 -11.24
C LYS A 42 2.09 9.78 -11.34
N TYR A 43 0.77 9.58 -11.41
CA TYR A 43 0.19 8.26 -11.65
C TYR A 43 0.67 7.66 -12.97
N GLU A 44 0.60 8.42 -14.07
CA GLU A 44 1.01 7.96 -15.40
C GLU A 44 2.50 7.60 -15.44
N ASN A 45 3.36 8.43 -14.86
CA ASN A 45 4.80 8.16 -14.76
C ASN A 45 5.12 6.87 -13.98
N LEU A 46 4.44 6.66 -12.86
CA LEU A 46 4.62 5.44 -12.07
C LEU A 46 4.06 4.22 -12.79
N LYS A 47 2.91 4.37 -13.46
CA LYS A 47 2.28 3.30 -14.24
C LYS A 47 3.13 2.88 -15.44
N GLU A 48 3.72 3.83 -16.15
CA GLU A 48 4.64 3.54 -17.26
C GLU A 48 5.88 2.79 -16.78
N LYS A 49 6.44 3.20 -15.62
CA LYS A 49 7.67 2.61 -15.08
C LYS A 49 7.45 1.22 -14.48
N TYR A 50 6.32 0.97 -13.78
CA TYR A 50 6.12 -0.22 -12.95
C TYR A 50 4.83 -1.01 -13.24
N ASP A 51 4.05 -0.61 -14.24
CA ASP A 51 2.73 -1.21 -14.53
C ASP A 51 1.84 -1.32 -13.28
N ILE A 52 1.67 -0.19 -12.58
CA ILE A 52 1.01 -0.12 -11.27
C ILE A 52 -0.48 -0.45 -11.36
N ILE A 53 -0.94 -1.34 -10.48
CA ILE A 53 -2.34 -1.48 -10.09
C ILE A 53 -2.63 -0.37 -9.07
N GLY A 54 -3.25 0.72 -9.51
CA GLY A 54 -3.52 1.91 -8.69
C GLY A 54 -5.00 2.13 -8.45
N VAL A 55 -5.35 2.63 -7.27
CA VAL A 55 -6.72 3.05 -6.93
C VAL A 55 -6.79 4.51 -6.53
N LYS A 56 -7.98 5.09 -6.60
CA LYS A 56 -8.22 6.49 -6.26
C LYS A 56 -8.13 6.72 -4.75
N GLY A 57 -7.29 7.65 -4.34
CA GLY A 57 -7.30 8.23 -3.00
C GLY A 57 -8.13 9.53 -2.93
N ASN A 58 -8.28 10.09 -1.74
CA ASN A 58 -9.04 11.33 -1.56
C ASN A 58 -8.31 12.59 -2.05
N CYS A 59 -7.02 12.51 -2.27
CA CYS A 59 -6.22 13.60 -2.85
C CYS A 59 -6.04 13.48 -4.37
N ASP A 60 -6.65 12.48 -5.01
CA ASP A 60 -6.57 12.25 -6.45
C ASP A 60 -7.79 12.85 -7.16
N TYR A 61 -7.59 14.00 -7.83
CA TYR A 61 -8.64 14.75 -8.52
C TYR A 61 -8.70 14.42 -10.03
N PHE A 62 -8.37 13.20 -10.37
CA PHE A 62 -8.44 12.64 -11.73
C PHE A 62 -9.18 11.30 -11.70
N ASP A 63 -9.45 10.73 -12.87
CA ASP A 63 -10.27 9.52 -12.98
C ASP A 63 -9.44 8.27 -12.72
N LEU A 64 -9.78 7.54 -11.65
CA LEU A 64 -9.23 6.25 -11.26
C LEU A 64 -10.33 5.41 -10.62
N GLU A 65 -10.20 4.08 -10.75
CA GLU A 65 -11.06 3.14 -10.06
C GLU A 65 -10.96 3.29 -8.54
N ALA A 66 -12.10 3.20 -7.86
CA ALA A 66 -12.13 3.28 -6.39
C ALA A 66 -11.52 2.04 -5.72
N SER A 67 -11.63 0.88 -6.38
CA SER A 67 -11.03 -0.38 -5.93
C SER A 67 -10.64 -1.24 -7.12
N GLN A 68 -9.62 -2.06 -6.95
CA GLN A 68 -9.20 -3.06 -7.92
C GLN A 68 -8.97 -4.40 -7.22
N LYS A 69 -8.97 -5.49 -8.00
CA LYS A 69 -8.65 -6.83 -7.47
C LYS A 69 -7.91 -7.67 -8.51
N PHE A 70 -7.11 -8.58 -7.99
CA PHE A 70 -6.34 -9.55 -8.77
C PHE A 70 -6.10 -10.82 -7.94
N SER A 71 -5.52 -11.85 -8.55
CA SER A 71 -5.17 -13.09 -7.83
C SER A 71 -3.74 -13.51 -8.16
N VAL A 72 -3.06 -14.06 -7.15
CA VAL A 72 -1.73 -14.67 -7.27
C VAL A 72 -1.74 -15.97 -6.48
N ASN A 73 -1.37 -17.09 -7.12
CA ASN A 73 -1.29 -18.41 -6.52
C ASN A 73 -2.54 -18.82 -5.71
N GLY A 74 -3.74 -18.49 -6.23
CA GLY A 74 -5.01 -18.82 -5.60
C GLY A 74 -5.51 -17.80 -4.57
N VAL A 75 -4.65 -16.95 -4.02
CA VAL A 75 -5.02 -15.88 -3.09
C VAL A 75 -5.62 -14.69 -3.85
N LYS A 76 -6.74 -14.17 -3.37
CA LYS A 76 -7.42 -13.01 -3.95
C LYS A 76 -7.04 -11.75 -3.20
N PHE A 77 -6.44 -10.80 -3.90
CA PHE A 77 -6.03 -9.50 -3.39
C PHE A 77 -6.97 -8.40 -3.86
N GLY A 78 -7.32 -7.51 -2.94
CA GLY A 78 -8.03 -6.27 -3.22
C GLY A 78 -7.17 -5.05 -2.93
N VAL A 79 -7.45 -3.96 -3.61
CA VAL A 79 -6.83 -2.65 -3.35
C VAL A 79 -7.94 -1.63 -3.16
N TYR A 80 -7.90 -0.91 -2.06
CA TYR A 80 -8.85 0.15 -1.72
C TYR A 80 -8.15 1.19 -0.85
N HIS A 81 -8.31 2.48 -1.14
CA HIS A 81 -7.59 3.51 -0.38
C HIS A 81 -7.99 3.60 1.09
N GLY A 82 -9.28 3.42 1.39
CA GLY A 82 -9.81 3.55 2.76
C GLY A 82 -10.34 4.94 3.10
N ALA A 83 -10.41 5.86 2.13
CA ALA A 83 -11.03 7.17 2.34
C ALA A 83 -12.54 7.04 2.64
N GLY A 84 -13.05 7.89 3.53
CA GLY A 84 -14.47 7.88 3.93
C GLY A 84 -14.80 6.92 5.07
N ILE A 85 -13.87 6.05 5.46
CA ILE A 85 -14.04 5.19 6.64
C ILE A 85 -13.85 6.01 7.92
N THR A 86 -14.80 5.89 8.85
CA THR A 86 -14.78 6.58 10.14
C THR A 86 -15.04 5.59 11.28
N PRO A 87 -14.15 5.52 12.30
CA PRO A 87 -12.82 6.16 12.33
C PRO A 87 -11.88 5.67 11.23
N ARG A 88 -10.85 6.47 10.90
CA ARG A 88 -9.87 6.11 9.86
C ARG A 88 -9.21 4.77 10.19
N GLY A 89 -9.12 3.88 9.21
CA GLY A 89 -8.53 2.56 9.40
C GLY A 89 -9.40 1.60 10.22
N HIS A 90 -10.72 1.83 10.34
CA HIS A 90 -11.61 0.97 11.11
C HIS A 90 -11.66 -0.45 10.53
N HIS A 91 -11.03 -1.40 11.21
CA HIS A 91 -10.83 -2.78 10.74
C HIS A 91 -12.14 -3.49 10.37
N PRO A 92 -13.23 -3.43 11.17
CA PRO A 92 -14.49 -4.05 10.76
C PRO A 92 -15.01 -3.55 9.43
N THR A 93 -14.89 -2.25 9.13
CA THR A 93 -15.33 -1.68 7.85
C THR A 93 -14.40 -2.08 6.71
N LEU A 94 -13.09 -2.16 6.95
CA LEU A 94 -12.13 -2.66 5.95
C LEU A 94 -12.37 -4.14 5.64
N ALA A 95 -12.59 -4.97 6.66
CA ALA A 95 -12.92 -6.40 6.48
C ALA A 95 -14.24 -6.59 5.72
N GLN A 96 -15.27 -5.79 6.03
CA GLN A 96 -16.53 -5.79 5.28
C GLN A 96 -16.34 -5.35 3.82
N THR A 97 -15.43 -4.40 3.56
CA THR A 97 -15.06 -4.01 2.20
C THR A 97 -14.40 -5.16 1.46
N ALA A 98 -13.43 -5.85 2.09
CA ALA A 98 -12.77 -7.04 1.54
C ALA A 98 -13.79 -8.15 1.19
N GLU A 99 -14.75 -8.39 2.08
CA GLU A 99 -15.84 -9.35 1.83
C GLU A 99 -16.71 -8.92 0.67
N THR A 100 -17.10 -7.65 0.61
CA THR A 100 -17.97 -7.09 -0.45
C THR A 100 -17.35 -7.24 -1.85
N ILE A 101 -16.04 -7.01 -1.96
CA ILE A 101 -15.31 -7.18 -3.23
C ILE A 101 -14.81 -8.61 -3.44
N ASN A 102 -15.06 -9.51 -2.49
CA ASN A 102 -14.72 -10.92 -2.52
C ASN A 102 -13.21 -11.16 -2.68
N VAL A 103 -12.44 -10.69 -1.69
CA VAL A 103 -10.99 -10.88 -1.58
C VAL A 103 -10.60 -11.42 -0.21
N ASP A 104 -9.44 -12.05 -0.15
CA ASP A 104 -8.88 -12.65 1.07
C ASP A 104 -7.96 -11.65 1.78
N VAL A 105 -7.21 -10.88 1.00
CA VAL A 105 -6.25 -9.85 1.44
C VAL A 105 -6.66 -8.50 0.88
N LEU A 106 -6.71 -7.46 1.72
CA LEU A 106 -7.02 -6.09 1.33
C LEU A 106 -5.80 -5.20 1.58
N PHE A 107 -5.22 -4.65 0.51
CA PHE A 107 -4.27 -3.54 0.58
C PHE A 107 -5.03 -2.23 0.74
N HIS A 108 -4.64 -1.41 1.71
CA HIS A 108 -5.23 -0.09 1.93
C HIS A 108 -4.17 0.96 2.28
N GLY A 109 -4.57 2.21 2.35
CA GLY A 109 -3.71 3.35 2.69
C GLY A 109 -4.41 4.32 3.63
N HIS A 110 -4.38 5.62 3.28
CA HIS A 110 -5.11 6.72 3.92
C HIS A 110 -4.67 7.06 5.35
N THR A 111 -4.39 6.08 6.21
CA THR A 111 -3.94 6.31 7.60
C THR A 111 -2.50 6.76 7.67
N HIS A 112 -1.68 6.44 6.66
CA HIS A 112 -0.23 6.59 6.61
C HIS A 112 0.49 5.81 7.74
N GLN A 113 -0.13 4.75 8.24
CA GLN A 113 0.42 3.90 9.29
C GLN A 113 0.60 2.50 8.73
N GLN A 114 1.82 1.96 8.91
CA GLN A 114 2.09 0.59 8.53
C GLN A 114 1.23 -0.35 9.37
N GLU A 115 0.74 -1.41 8.75
CA GLU A 115 -0.09 -2.38 9.43
C GLU A 115 -0.10 -3.73 8.71
N ILE A 116 0.08 -4.80 9.48
CA ILE A 116 -0.25 -6.18 9.13
C ILE A 116 -1.24 -6.64 10.19
N THR A 117 -2.47 -6.92 9.82
CA THR A 117 -3.48 -7.36 10.80
C THR A 117 -4.51 -8.28 10.16
N GLU A 118 -5.10 -9.14 10.99
CA GLU A 118 -6.23 -9.98 10.61
C GLU A 118 -7.50 -9.49 11.31
N HIS A 119 -8.59 -9.43 10.58
CA HIS A 119 -9.90 -9.12 11.14
C HIS A 119 -10.99 -9.92 10.42
N GLU A 120 -11.74 -10.73 11.18
CA GLU A 120 -12.84 -11.57 10.67
C GLU A 120 -12.43 -12.45 9.48
N GLY A 121 -11.23 -13.06 9.55
CA GLY A 121 -10.69 -13.93 8.49
C GLY A 121 -10.23 -13.19 7.23
N LYS A 122 -10.11 -11.87 7.29
CA LYS A 122 -9.53 -11.04 6.23
C LYS A 122 -8.19 -10.48 6.69
N ILE A 123 -7.19 -10.53 5.82
CA ILE A 123 -5.87 -9.92 6.05
C ILE A 123 -5.93 -8.49 5.54
N LEU A 124 -5.64 -7.53 6.41
CA LEU A 124 -5.65 -6.10 6.13
C LEU A 124 -4.21 -5.59 6.17
N LEU A 125 -3.73 -5.02 5.07
CA LEU A 125 -2.34 -4.64 4.88
C LEU A 125 -2.23 -3.17 4.47
N ASN A 126 -1.47 -2.39 5.24
CA ASN A 126 -1.17 -1.00 4.93
C ASN A 126 0.35 -0.78 4.87
N PRO A 127 0.89 -0.35 3.73
CA PRO A 127 2.33 -0.12 3.60
C PRO A 127 2.81 1.18 4.31
N GLY A 128 1.89 2.00 4.82
CA GLY A 128 2.19 3.36 5.25
C GLY A 128 2.38 4.32 4.08
N SER A 129 3.04 5.46 4.29
CA SER A 129 3.38 6.41 3.23
C SER A 129 4.77 6.13 2.66
N CYS A 130 4.86 5.93 1.35
CA CYS A 130 6.14 5.66 0.68
C CYS A 130 7.10 6.86 0.64
N THR A 131 6.64 8.03 1.05
CA THR A 131 7.43 9.25 1.19
C THR A 131 7.57 9.71 2.65
N GLY A 132 6.91 8.99 3.58
CA GLY A 132 6.92 9.31 5.00
C GLY A 132 6.09 10.56 5.35
N VAL A 133 5.20 10.97 4.47
CA VAL A 133 4.24 12.05 4.77
C VAL A 133 3.30 11.61 5.87
N GLY A 134 3.12 12.42 6.90
CA GLY A 134 2.19 12.12 7.99
C GLY A 134 0.72 12.22 7.56
N GLY A 135 -0.13 11.35 8.10
CA GLY A 135 -1.57 11.40 7.85
C GLY A 135 -2.25 12.59 8.56
N GLY A 136 -3.10 13.34 7.86
CA GLY A 136 -3.76 14.50 8.43
C GLY A 136 -2.78 15.61 8.85
N SER A 137 -2.81 15.99 10.12
CA SER A 137 -1.91 16.98 10.73
C SER A 137 -0.71 16.36 11.46
N SER A 138 -0.50 15.05 11.34
CA SER A 138 0.60 14.37 12.02
C SER A 138 1.96 14.74 11.42
N SER A 139 3.02 14.60 12.25
CA SER A 139 4.40 14.80 11.82
C SER A 139 4.81 13.79 10.76
N GLN A 140 5.87 14.13 10.03
CA GLN A 140 6.49 13.21 9.09
C GLN A 140 7.02 11.96 9.81
N LYS A 141 6.91 10.82 9.13
CA LYS A 141 7.38 9.50 9.58
C LYS A 141 8.52 9.02 8.68
N ASN A 142 9.09 7.88 8.99
CA ASN A 142 9.93 7.17 8.05
C ASN A 142 9.13 6.80 6.79
N PRO A 143 9.67 7.01 5.59
CA PRO A 143 9.10 6.41 4.38
C PRO A 143 9.01 4.90 4.53
N SER A 144 7.92 4.32 4.04
CA SER A 144 7.70 2.89 4.16
C SER A 144 7.07 2.27 2.91
N MET A 145 7.31 1.00 2.70
CA MET A 145 6.69 0.17 1.69
C MET A 145 6.54 -1.25 2.20
N MET A 146 5.76 -2.06 1.50
CA MET A 146 5.55 -3.46 1.84
C MET A 146 5.88 -4.37 0.65
N THR A 147 6.31 -5.59 0.94
CA THR A 147 6.30 -6.69 -0.04
C THR A 147 5.45 -7.83 0.47
N VAL A 148 4.81 -8.52 -0.47
CA VAL A 148 4.03 -9.74 -0.19
C VAL A 148 4.44 -10.82 -1.17
N GLU A 149 4.76 -12.00 -0.64
CA GLU A 149 4.98 -13.20 -1.41
C GLU A 149 3.91 -14.23 -1.07
N ALA A 150 3.10 -14.59 -2.06
CA ALA A 150 2.08 -15.60 -1.92
C ALA A 150 2.58 -16.91 -2.55
N SER A 151 2.53 -18.00 -1.80
CA SER A 151 2.73 -19.37 -2.28
C SER A 151 1.42 -20.16 -2.16
N GLU A 152 1.43 -21.44 -2.51
CA GLU A 152 0.26 -22.32 -2.35
C GLU A 152 -0.17 -22.48 -0.89
N ASN A 153 0.76 -22.36 0.07
CA ASN A 153 0.53 -22.67 1.48
C ASN A 153 1.00 -21.57 2.44
N SER A 154 1.46 -20.42 1.94
CA SER A 154 1.93 -19.35 2.82
C SER A 154 1.81 -17.98 2.18
N LEU A 155 1.69 -16.99 3.03
CA LEU A 155 1.73 -15.58 2.70
C LEU A 155 2.81 -14.94 3.57
N GLU A 156 3.91 -14.51 2.95
CA GLU A 156 4.99 -13.80 3.63
C GLU A 156 4.86 -12.31 3.37
N MET A 157 4.81 -11.51 4.42
CA MET A 157 4.60 -10.06 4.38
C MET A 157 5.74 -9.36 5.09
N LYS A 158 6.34 -8.34 4.46
CA LYS A 158 7.43 -7.57 5.03
C LYS A 158 7.19 -6.08 4.86
N ILE A 159 7.32 -5.32 5.95
CA ILE A 159 7.34 -3.86 5.93
C ILE A 159 8.78 -3.40 5.93
N PHE A 160 9.12 -2.55 4.98
CA PHE A 160 10.41 -1.88 4.89
C PHE A 160 10.24 -0.40 5.25
N GLU A 161 11.11 0.09 6.12
CA GLU A 161 11.22 1.51 6.43
C GLU A 161 12.59 2.04 6.02
N LYS A 162 12.62 3.29 5.57
CA LYS A 162 13.85 4.04 5.38
C LYS A 162 14.03 5.00 6.55
N ASP A 163 15.08 4.80 7.34
CA ASP A 163 15.43 5.73 8.41
C ASP A 163 15.80 7.10 7.83
N ARG A 164 15.20 8.16 8.37
CA ARG A 164 15.39 9.53 7.88
C ARG A 164 16.72 10.16 8.29
N HIS A 165 17.39 9.60 9.31
CA HIS A 165 18.60 10.17 9.87
C HIS A 165 19.86 9.54 9.30
N ASN A 166 19.86 8.22 9.07
CA ASN A 166 21.02 7.49 8.56
C ASN A 166 20.82 6.97 7.12
N GLU A 167 19.63 7.18 6.54
CA GLU A 167 19.23 6.75 5.19
C GLU A 167 19.27 5.23 4.96
N GLU A 168 19.37 4.43 6.01
CA GLU A 168 19.33 2.97 5.90
C GLU A 168 17.91 2.44 5.75
N ILE A 169 17.77 1.36 4.97
CA ILE A 169 16.53 0.58 4.89
C ILE A 169 16.63 -0.60 5.84
N PHE A 170 15.58 -0.83 6.58
CA PHE A 170 15.45 -1.99 7.45
C PHE A 170 14.04 -2.60 7.33
N VAL A 171 13.94 -3.89 7.68
CA VAL A 171 12.65 -4.56 7.84
C VAL A 171 12.15 -4.21 9.24
N SER A 172 11.04 -3.47 9.30
CA SER A 172 10.42 -3.07 10.58
C SER A 172 9.43 -4.11 11.09
N GLU A 173 8.83 -4.89 10.20
CA GLU A 173 7.87 -5.94 10.53
C GLU A 173 7.92 -7.04 9.48
N GLU A 174 7.82 -8.30 9.92
CA GLU A 174 7.75 -9.48 9.05
C GLU A 174 6.75 -10.47 9.66
N GLU A 175 5.81 -10.95 8.85
CA GLU A 175 4.83 -11.95 9.24
C GLU A 175 4.72 -13.04 8.17
N ILE A 176 4.60 -14.30 8.61
CA ILE A 176 4.37 -15.45 7.73
C ILE A 176 3.10 -16.14 8.22
N LEU A 177 2.07 -16.14 7.37
CA LEU A 177 0.86 -16.92 7.59
C LEU A 177 0.91 -18.20 6.76
N GLU A 178 0.81 -19.34 7.44
CA GLU A 178 0.69 -20.66 6.81
C GLU A 178 -0.80 -20.99 6.58
N ALA A 179 -1.14 -21.51 5.41
CA ALA A 179 -2.52 -21.86 5.02
C ALA A 179 -2.92 -23.24 5.53
#